data_4583f200fe77e3ab05fec342bc56cf72
#
_entry.id   4583f200fe77e3ab05fec342bc56cf72
#
_cell.length_a   1.000
_cell.length_b   1.000
_cell.length_c   1.000
_cell.angle_alpha   90.00
_cell.angle_beta   90.00
_cell.angle_gamma   90.00
#
_symmetry.space_group_name_H-M   'P 1'
#
loop_
_entity.id
_entity.type
_entity.pdbx_description
1 polymer ?
#
loop_
_entity_poly.entity_id
_entity_poly.type
_entity_poly.pdbx_seq_one_letter_code
_entity_poly.pdbx_strand_id
1 'polypeptide(L)'
;YVLRLAGLITESSNFVNLVIEKKIFSTDKFINAIHIDDVINIIDDVIQKKPTHRIINAVMPETIKYSDVNDGFKAEPVNPAIKSLHYNDVSFFKYPSIRELI
;
A
#
# COMPACT_ATOMS: atom_id res chain seq x y z
N TYR A 1 20.23 -2.58 -3.72
CA TYR A 1 18.85 -2.11 -3.84
C TYR A 1 18.25 -1.84 -2.47
N VAL A 2 17.43 -0.80 -2.40
CA VAL A 2 16.67 -0.44 -1.21
C VAL A 2 15.19 -0.45 -1.57
N LEU A 3 14.42 -1.29 -0.89
CA LEU A 3 12.96 -1.26 -0.97
C LEU A 3 12.42 -0.45 0.21
N ARG A 4 11.65 0.58 -0.12
CA ARG A 4 10.89 1.35 0.87
C ARG A 4 9.48 0.78 0.93
N LEU A 5 9.20 0.02 1.99
CA LEU A 5 7.91 -0.63 2.15
C LEU A 5 6.87 0.36 2.69
N ALA A 6 5.71 0.39 2.07
CA ALA A 6 4.51 0.98 2.66
C ALA A 6 4.04 0.13 3.85
N GLY A 7 2.91 0.46 4.47
CA GLY A 7 2.36 -0.31 5.59
C GLY A 7 2.18 -1.78 5.22
N LEU A 8 2.90 -2.68 5.88
CA LEU A 8 2.91 -4.09 5.55
C LEU A 8 1.65 -4.79 6.06
N ILE A 9 1.01 -5.54 5.17
CA ILE A 9 -0.16 -6.37 5.49
C ILE A 9 0.21 -7.84 5.32
N THR A 10 -0.14 -8.63 6.32
CA THR A 10 -0.02 -10.10 6.31
C THR A 10 -1.37 -10.70 6.66
N GLU A 11 -1.51 -12.03 6.60
CA GLU A 11 -2.74 -12.73 7.00
C GLU A 11 -3.14 -12.43 8.45
N SER A 12 -2.16 -12.24 9.33
CA SER A 12 -2.38 -12.02 10.77
C SER A 12 -2.32 -10.55 11.19
N SER A 13 -1.95 -9.64 10.28
CA SER A 13 -1.76 -8.22 10.61
C SER A 13 -2.24 -7.34 9.45
N ASN A 14 -3.36 -6.66 9.67
CA ASN A 14 -3.95 -5.72 8.72
C ASN A 14 -4.39 -4.46 9.46
N PHE A 15 -3.56 -3.40 9.41
CA PHE A 15 -3.83 -2.14 10.09
C PHE A 15 -5.08 -1.42 9.56
N VAL A 16 -5.52 -1.73 8.36
CA VAL A 16 -6.72 -1.12 7.75
C VAL A 16 -7.98 -1.46 8.55
N ASN A 17 -8.00 -2.57 9.26
CA ASN A 17 -9.11 -2.92 10.13
C ASN A 17 -9.35 -1.87 11.24
N LEU A 18 -8.30 -1.22 11.73
CA LEU A 18 -8.41 -0.14 12.70
C LEU A 18 -9.10 1.09 12.09
N VAL A 19 -8.83 1.37 10.82
CA VAL A 19 -9.46 2.47 10.09
C VAL A 19 -10.95 2.19 9.88
N ILE A 20 -11.28 0.97 9.46
CA ILE A 20 -12.68 0.56 9.24
C ILE A 20 -13.50 0.67 10.53
N GLU A 21 -12.91 0.32 11.65
CA GLU A 21 -13.57 0.33 12.96
C GLU A 21 -13.62 1.71 13.65
N LYS A 22 -13.03 2.74 13.06
CA LYS A 22 -12.98 4.12 13.62
C LYS A 22 -12.31 4.22 15.00
N LYS A 23 -11.36 3.36 15.33
CA LYS A 23 -10.89 3.28 16.73
C LYS A 23 -10.00 4.42 17.17
N ILE A 24 -9.20 5.01 16.27
CA ILE A 24 -8.13 5.93 16.67
C ILE A 24 -7.90 7.12 15.72
N PHE A 25 -8.66 7.24 14.63
CA PHE A 25 -8.38 8.23 13.61
C PHE A 25 -9.50 9.28 13.54
N SER A 26 -9.11 10.55 13.59
CA SER A 26 -10.01 11.70 13.40
C SER A 26 -9.77 12.43 12.09
N THR A 27 -8.65 12.19 11.44
CA THR A 27 -8.20 12.91 10.24
C THR A 27 -8.08 11.93 9.07
N ASP A 28 -8.54 12.36 7.88
CA ASP A 28 -8.39 11.53 6.68
C ASP A 28 -6.93 11.39 6.29
N LYS A 29 -6.57 10.22 5.73
CA LYS A 29 -5.24 9.91 5.23
C LYS A 29 -5.32 8.97 4.04
N PHE A 30 -4.30 9.00 3.19
CA PHE A 30 -4.10 7.94 2.22
C PHE A 30 -3.63 6.66 2.92
N ILE A 31 -4.19 5.52 2.48
CA ILE A 31 -3.75 4.20 2.93
C ILE A 31 -2.60 3.76 2.02
N ASN A 32 -1.38 3.93 2.50
CA ASN A 32 -0.19 3.46 1.80
C ASN A 32 0.16 2.08 2.34
N ALA A 33 -0.13 1.03 1.57
CA ALA A 33 -0.03 -0.35 2.03
C ALA A 33 0.52 -1.27 0.95
N ILE A 34 1.02 -2.43 1.38
CA ILE A 34 1.40 -3.54 0.49
C ILE A 34 1.25 -4.86 1.24
N HIS A 35 0.79 -5.90 0.53
CA HIS A 35 0.73 -7.24 1.09
C HIS A 35 2.10 -7.94 0.98
N ILE A 36 2.42 -8.77 1.96
CA ILE A 36 3.71 -9.49 2.02
C ILE A 36 3.99 -10.33 0.77
N ASP A 37 2.98 -10.94 0.18
CA ASP A 37 3.14 -11.74 -1.04
C ASP A 37 3.66 -10.89 -2.20
N ASP A 38 3.19 -9.65 -2.31
CA ASP A 38 3.65 -8.73 -3.33
C ASP A 38 5.04 -8.17 -3.05
N VAL A 39 5.42 -8.02 -1.79
CA VAL A 39 6.80 -7.68 -1.40
C VAL A 39 7.76 -8.77 -1.88
N ILE A 40 7.43 -10.03 -1.63
CA ILE A 40 8.25 -11.17 -2.06
C ILE A 40 8.39 -11.20 -3.58
N ASN A 41 7.29 -10.96 -4.31
CA ASN A 41 7.31 -10.93 -5.76
C ASN A 41 8.16 -9.77 -6.31
N ILE A 42 8.12 -8.60 -5.67
CA ILE A 42 8.98 -7.46 -6.04
C ILE A 42 10.46 -7.81 -5.82
N ILE A 43 10.79 -8.39 -4.66
CA ILE A 43 12.17 -8.79 -4.37
C ILE A 43 12.69 -9.76 -5.42
N ASP A 44 11.91 -10.77 -5.76
CA ASP A 44 12.28 -11.75 -6.77
C ASP A 44 12.49 -11.10 -8.15
N ASP A 45 11.59 -10.21 -8.55
CA ASP A 45 11.68 -9.48 -9.82
C ASP A 45 12.91 -8.57 -9.88
N VAL A 46 13.22 -7.87 -8.80
CA VAL A 46 14.42 -7.01 -8.70
C VAL A 46 15.70 -7.83 -8.84
N ILE A 47 15.77 -8.99 -8.19
CA ILE A 47 16.93 -9.88 -8.29
C ILE A 47 17.14 -10.37 -9.72
N GLN A 48 16.07 -10.72 -10.41
CA GLN A 48 16.13 -11.26 -11.77
C GLN A 48 16.42 -10.19 -12.81
N LYS A 49 15.74 -9.04 -12.73
CA LYS A 49 15.79 -8.00 -13.76
C LYS A 49 16.84 -6.92 -13.51
N LYS A 50 17.30 -6.76 -12.30
CA LYS A 50 18.31 -5.78 -11.89
C LYS A 50 18.04 -4.39 -12.46
N PRO A 51 16.90 -3.75 -12.11
CA PRO A 51 16.54 -2.44 -12.64
C PRO A 51 17.61 -1.40 -12.31
N THR A 52 17.66 -0.32 -13.09
CA THR A 52 18.66 0.75 -12.89
C THR A 52 18.41 1.59 -11.65
N HIS A 53 17.15 1.78 -11.26
CA HIS A 53 16.81 2.48 -10.03
C HIS A 53 17.13 1.61 -8.82
N ARG A 54 17.89 2.18 -7.89
CA ARG A 54 18.37 1.46 -6.70
C ARG A 54 17.44 1.59 -5.50
N ILE A 55 16.59 2.62 -5.48
CA ILE A 55 15.60 2.87 -4.44
C ILE A 55 14.23 2.67 -5.06
N ILE A 56 13.45 1.74 -4.52
CA ILE A 56 12.16 1.33 -5.07
C ILE A 56 11.11 1.41 -3.98
N ASN A 57 10.05 2.18 -4.21
CA ASN A 57 8.88 2.18 -3.35
C ASN A 57 8.04 0.93 -3.63
N ALA A 58 7.73 0.18 -2.59
CA ALA A 58 6.88 -1.00 -2.65
C ALA A 58 5.55 -0.67 -2.01
N VAL A 59 4.55 -0.42 -2.83
CA VAL A 59 3.21 0.04 -2.43
C VAL A 59 2.18 -0.44 -3.45
N MET A 60 0.95 -0.67 -3.00
CA MET A 60 -0.17 -1.01 -3.89
C MET A 60 -0.37 0.09 -4.93
N PRO A 61 -0.62 -0.25 -6.21
CA PRO A 61 -0.78 0.74 -7.27
C PRO A 61 -2.07 1.55 -7.16
N GLU A 62 -3.12 1.01 -6.55
CA GLU A 62 -4.38 1.73 -6.37
C GLU A 62 -4.33 2.61 -5.13
N THR A 63 -4.65 3.90 -5.30
CA THR A 63 -4.65 4.88 -4.22
C THR A 63 -6.01 4.92 -3.52
N ILE A 64 -6.03 4.63 -2.22
CA ILE A 64 -7.23 4.59 -1.38
C ILE A 64 -7.03 5.48 -0.16
N LYS A 65 -8.08 6.22 0.23
CA LYS A 65 -8.10 7.04 1.45
C LYS A 65 -8.89 6.35 2.56
N TYR A 66 -8.69 6.79 3.80
CA TYR A 66 -9.53 6.35 4.93
C TYR A 66 -11.01 6.58 4.65
N SER A 67 -11.36 7.74 4.07
CA SER A 67 -12.73 8.08 3.72
C SER A 67 -13.36 7.14 2.68
N ASP A 68 -12.55 6.42 1.90
CA ASP A 68 -13.06 5.45 0.92
C ASP A 68 -13.54 4.16 1.58
N VAL A 69 -13.06 3.85 2.79
CA VAL A 69 -13.44 2.64 3.53
C VAL A 69 -14.22 2.95 4.82
N ASN A 70 -14.29 4.22 5.20
CA ASN A 70 -14.99 4.68 6.39
C ASN A 70 -15.44 6.14 6.20
N ASP A 71 -16.73 6.36 6.05
CA ASP A 71 -17.33 7.67 5.77
C ASP A 71 -17.32 8.66 6.95
N GLY A 72 -16.75 8.28 8.09
CA GLY A 72 -16.53 9.18 9.22
C GLY A 72 -15.39 10.18 9.02
N PHE A 73 -14.54 9.98 8.01
CA PHE A 73 -13.41 10.86 7.70
C PHE A 73 -13.81 11.81 6.57
N LYS A 74 -13.85 13.11 6.83
CA LYS A 74 -14.35 14.12 5.89
C LYS A 74 -13.37 15.23 5.53
N ALA A 75 -12.25 15.32 6.24
CA ALA A 75 -11.24 16.33 5.94
C ALA A 75 -10.33 15.89 4.79
N GLU A 76 -9.59 16.83 4.19
CA GLU A 76 -8.56 16.49 3.21
C GLU A 76 -7.44 15.65 3.84
N PRO A 77 -6.87 14.71 3.08
CA PRO A 77 -5.77 13.90 3.59
C PRO A 77 -4.55 14.74 4.00
N VAL A 78 -3.92 14.38 5.11
CA VAL A 78 -2.75 15.08 5.65
C VAL A 78 -1.42 14.45 5.25
N ASN A 79 -1.43 13.29 4.61
CA ASN A 79 -0.24 12.61 4.12
C ASN A 79 -0.28 12.48 2.60
N PRO A 80 0.88 12.33 1.92
CA PRO A 80 0.89 12.07 0.50
C PRO A 80 0.51 10.62 0.19
N ALA A 81 -0.06 10.41 -1.00
CA ALA A 81 -0.16 9.08 -1.58
C ALA A 81 1.23 8.66 -2.09
N ILE A 82 1.76 7.57 -1.55
CA ILE A 82 3.04 7.02 -1.99
C ILE A 82 2.81 6.21 -3.26
N LYS A 83 3.66 6.43 -4.26
CA LYS A 83 3.59 5.71 -5.54
C LYS A 83 4.94 5.10 -5.88
N SER A 84 4.91 4.03 -6.65
CA SER A 84 6.10 3.41 -7.21
C SER A 84 6.24 3.77 -8.68
N LEU A 85 7.44 4.15 -9.10
CA LEU A 85 7.74 4.42 -10.51
C LEU A 85 7.94 3.13 -11.31
N HIS A 86 8.36 2.04 -10.65
CA HIS A 86 8.66 0.76 -11.29
C HIS A 86 7.52 -0.25 -11.18
N TYR A 87 6.93 -0.37 -10.00
CA TYR A 87 5.92 -1.39 -9.69
C TYR A 87 4.57 -0.71 -9.50
N ASN A 88 3.97 -0.30 -10.62
CA ASN A 88 2.68 0.38 -10.66
C ASN A 88 1.66 -0.28 -11.60
N ASP A 89 2.03 -1.41 -12.20
CA ASP A 89 1.12 -2.17 -13.05
C ASP A 89 0.24 -3.07 -12.19
N VAL A 90 -1.07 -2.85 -12.25
CA VAL A 90 -2.06 -3.62 -11.50
C VAL A 90 -1.94 -5.13 -11.77
N SER A 91 -1.58 -5.52 -13.00
CA SER A 91 -1.48 -6.93 -13.36
C SER A 91 -0.30 -7.67 -12.72
N PHE A 92 0.70 -6.95 -12.23
CA PHE A 92 1.84 -7.53 -11.52
C PHE A 92 1.46 -7.99 -10.11
N PHE A 93 0.51 -7.30 -9.47
CA PHE A 93 0.17 -7.48 -8.07
C PHE A 93 -0.87 -8.58 -7.86
N LYS A 94 -0.66 -9.40 -6.83
CA LYS A 94 -1.71 -10.30 -6.33
C LYS A 94 -2.82 -9.51 -5.63
N TYR A 95 -2.42 -8.46 -4.89
CA TYR A 95 -3.35 -7.57 -4.18
C TYR A 95 -3.07 -6.11 -4.58
N PRO A 96 -3.56 -5.66 -5.74
CA PRO A 96 -3.26 -4.31 -6.23
C PRO A 96 -3.99 -3.19 -5.48
N SER A 97 -5.00 -3.54 -4.67
CA SER A 97 -5.81 -2.59 -3.93
C SER A 97 -6.14 -3.14 -2.54
N ILE A 98 -6.27 -2.23 -1.58
CA ILE A 98 -6.73 -2.59 -0.23
C ILE A 98 -8.15 -3.20 -0.25
N ARG A 99 -8.95 -2.88 -1.27
CA ARG A 99 -10.30 -3.43 -1.44
C ARG A 99 -10.31 -4.95 -1.61
N GLU A 100 -9.20 -5.52 -2.05
CA GLU A 100 -9.01 -6.97 -2.16
C GLU A 100 -8.84 -7.67 -0.80
N LEU A 101 -8.57 -6.89 0.26
CA LEU A 101 -8.18 -7.39 1.58
C LEU A 101 -9.16 -7.01 2.71
N ILE A 102 -10.27 -6.39 2.35
CA ILE A 102 -11.29 -5.98 3.33
C ILE A 102 -12.67 -6.56 3.03
#